data_15e7645fb7cf60d9a0389718a55b603d
#
_entry.id   15e7645fb7cf60d9a0389718a55b603d
#
_cell.length_a   1.000
_cell.length_b   1.000
_cell.length_c   1.000
_cell.angle_alpha   90.00
_cell.angle_beta   90.00
_cell.angle_gamma   90.00
#
_symmetry.space_group_name_H-M   'P 1'
#
loop_
_entity.id
_entity.type
_entity.pdbx_description
1 polymer ?
#
loop_
_entity_poly.entity_id
_entity_poly.type
_entity_poly.pdbx_seq_one_letter_code
_entity_poly.pdbx_strand_id
1 'polypeptide(L)'
;MNATISVSPRIGVVLSEVTETPNLETAMWRILTEYVGLKTRELRERARTFEVRWGMTFAEFAERLKTNQLGQDAFSYEIESAYWEWEEAETLLKHYEGVRARWM
;
A
#
# COMPACT_ATOMS: atom_id res chain seq x y z
N MET A 1 -26.97 -6.36 2.89
CA MET A 1 -27.33 -5.27 1.98
C MET A 1 -27.04 -5.68 0.55
N ASN A 2 -28.04 -5.58 -0.31
CA ASN A 2 -27.88 -5.89 -1.72
C ASN A 2 -27.64 -4.60 -2.50
N ALA A 3 -26.47 -4.49 -3.09
CA ALA A 3 -26.12 -3.38 -3.96
C ALA A 3 -25.85 -3.92 -5.36
N THR A 4 -26.34 -3.23 -6.36
CA THR A 4 -26.08 -3.57 -7.75
C THR A 4 -25.18 -2.52 -8.36
N ILE A 5 -24.07 -2.97 -8.95
CA ILE A 5 -23.15 -2.10 -9.67
C ILE A 5 -23.29 -2.41 -11.16
N SER A 6 -23.57 -1.38 -11.95
CA SER A 6 -23.66 -1.52 -13.40
C SER A 6 -22.33 -1.05 -14.03
N VAL A 7 -21.83 -1.85 -14.95
CA VAL A 7 -20.65 -1.48 -15.74
C VAL A 7 -21.06 -1.36 -17.20
N SER A 8 -20.34 -0.53 -17.97
CA SER A 8 -20.59 -0.45 -19.41
C SER A 8 -20.24 -1.76 -20.07
N PRO A 9 -20.87 -2.08 -21.22
CA PRO A 9 -20.52 -3.31 -21.97
C PRO A 9 -19.03 -3.40 -22.32
N ARG A 10 -18.42 -2.27 -22.61
CA ARG A 10 -16.98 -2.22 -22.91
C ARG A 10 -16.14 -2.66 -21.72
N ILE A 11 -16.43 -2.15 -20.52
CA ILE A 11 -15.73 -2.54 -19.30
C ILE A 11 -15.99 -4.03 -19.01
N GLY A 12 -17.21 -4.51 -19.18
CA GLY A 12 -17.53 -5.90 -18.97
C GLY A 12 -16.73 -6.85 -19.86
N VAL A 13 -16.58 -6.49 -21.14
CA VAL A 13 -15.78 -7.28 -22.09
C VAL A 13 -14.30 -7.29 -21.67
N VAL A 14 -13.75 -6.14 -21.33
CA VAL A 14 -12.34 -6.03 -20.91
C VAL A 14 -12.08 -6.81 -19.64
N LEU A 15 -12.98 -6.71 -18.65
CA LEU A 15 -12.89 -7.49 -17.41
C LEU A 15 -12.86 -8.99 -17.69
N SER A 16 -13.74 -9.45 -18.55
CA SER A 16 -13.83 -10.88 -18.91
C SER A 16 -12.56 -11.36 -19.61
N GLU A 17 -12.05 -10.58 -20.54
CA GLU A 17 -10.83 -10.94 -21.28
C GLU A 17 -9.58 -10.93 -20.37
N VAL A 18 -9.42 -9.89 -19.56
CA VAL A 18 -8.27 -9.76 -18.67
C VAL A 18 -8.23 -10.86 -17.61
N THR A 19 -9.37 -11.20 -17.04
CA THR A 19 -9.47 -12.19 -15.97
C THR A 19 -9.75 -13.62 -16.45
N GLU A 20 -9.98 -13.78 -17.75
CA GLU A 20 -10.29 -15.09 -18.35
C GLU A 20 -11.51 -15.76 -17.73
N THR A 21 -12.51 -14.96 -17.31
CA THR A 21 -13.76 -15.47 -16.79
C THR A 21 -14.93 -14.63 -17.29
N PRO A 22 -16.03 -15.27 -17.68
CA PRO A 22 -17.24 -14.55 -18.13
C PRO A 22 -18.05 -13.99 -16.96
N ASN A 23 -17.80 -14.44 -15.74
CA ASN A 23 -18.53 -13.98 -14.57
C ASN A 23 -17.94 -12.67 -14.07
N LEU A 24 -18.70 -11.57 -14.20
CA LEU A 24 -18.20 -10.23 -13.88
C LEU A 24 -17.88 -10.04 -12.40
N GLU A 25 -18.67 -10.63 -11.52
CA GLU A 25 -18.38 -10.55 -10.08
C GLU A 25 -17.06 -11.23 -9.74
N THR A 26 -16.85 -12.42 -10.27
CA THR A 26 -15.59 -13.16 -10.11
C THR A 26 -14.44 -12.35 -10.69
N ALA A 27 -14.64 -11.75 -11.87
CA ALA A 27 -13.63 -10.92 -12.52
C ALA A 27 -13.24 -9.74 -11.65
N MET A 28 -14.20 -9.04 -11.08
CA MET A 28 -13.96 -7.91 -10.19
C MET A 28 -13.19 -8.34 -8.94
N TRP A 29 -13.57 -9.44 -8.30
CA TRP A 29 -12.85 -9.95 -7.13
C TRP A 29 -11.40 -10.32 -7.44
N ARG A 30 -11.17 -10.93 -8.60
CA ARG A 30 -9.80 -11.24 -9.04
C ARG A 30 -8.96 -9.98 -9.19
N ILE A 31 -9.49 -8.95 -9.83
CA ILE A 31 -8.78 -7.69 -10.03
C ILE A 31 -8.53 -6.99 -8.70
N LEU A 32 -9.53 -6.92 -7.83
CA LEU A 32 -9.38 -6.28 -6.52
C LEU A 32 -8.35 -7.01 -5.66
N THR A 33 -8.39 -8.34 -5.64
CA THR A 33 -7.42 -9.15 -4.87
C THR A 33 -6.01 -8.97 -5.41
N GLU A 34 -5.84 -8.97 -6.73
CA GLU A 34 -4.56 -8.72 -7.38
C GLU A 34 -4.04 -7.32 -7.09
N TYR A 35 -4.89 -6.31 -7.19
CA TYR A 35 -4.53 -4.92 -6.92
C TYR A 35 -4.04 -4.74 -5.48
N VAL A 36 -4.82 -5.23 -4.52
CA VAL A 36 -4.46 -5.12 -3.09
C VAL A 36 -3.17 -5.88 -2.80
N GLY A 37 -3.01 -7.08 -3.36
CA GLY A 37 -1.80 -7.87 -3.21
C GLY A 37 -0.57 -7.17 -3.78
N LEU A 38 -0.71 -6.59 -4.96
CA LEU A 38 0.37 -5.86 -5.62
C LEU A 38 0.77 -4.62 -4.82
N LYS A 39 -0.21 -3.83 -4.39
CA LYS A 39 0.04 -2.63 -3.59
C LYS A 39 0.69 -2.96 -2.24
N THR A 40 0.20 -4.00 -1.58
CA THR A 40 0.78 -4.46 -0.31
C THR A 40 2.25 -4.83 -0.48
N ARG A 41 2.57 -5.58 -1.53
CA ARG A 41 3.95 -5.99 -1.82
C ARG A 41 4.85 -4.79 -2.11
N GLU A 42 4.41 -3.90 -2.97
CA GLU A 42 5.12 -2.69 -3.35
C GLU A 42 5.45 -1.81 -2.13
N LEU A 43 4.46 -1.58 -1.29
CA LEU A 43 4.62 -0.75 -0.11
C LEU A 43 5.49 -1.41 0.97
N ARG A 44 5.38 -2.73 1.10
CA ARG A 44 6.22 -3.48 2.04
C ARG A 44 7.69 -3.43 1.62
N GLU A 45 7.97 -3.56 0.33
CA GLU A 45 9.33 -3.44 -0.19
C GLU A 45 9.88 -2.04 0.02
N ARG A 46 9.06 -1.02 -0.18
CA ARG A 46 9.43 0.37 0.03
C ARG A 46 9.77 0.64 1.50
N ALA A 47 8.92 0.17 2.41
CA ALA A 47 9.15 0.29 3.85
C ALA A 47 10.43 -0.44 4.26
N ARG A 48 10.65 -1.63 3.71
CA ARG A 48 11.86 -2.42 3.98
C ARG A 48 13.13 -1.72 3.52
N THR A 49 13.08 -1.04 2.38
CA THR A 49 14.23 -0.27 1.88
C THR A 49 14.64 0.79 2.89
N PHE A 50 13.69 1.47 3.50
CA PHE A 50 13.97 2.43 4.56
C PHE A 50 14.52 1.77 5.82
N GLU A 51 13.95 0.63 6.23
CA GLU A 51 14.44 -0.11 7.38
C GLU A 51 15.90 -0.53 7.23
N VAL A 52 16.25 -1.02 6.06
CA VAL A 52 17.64 -1.42 5.74
C VAL A 52 18.56 -0.20 5.75
N ARG A 53 18.12 0.88 5.11
CA ARG A 53 18.91 2.11 5.01
C ARG A 53 19.22 2.72 6.37
N TRP A 54 18.23 2.78 7.26
CA TRP A 54 18.37 3.42 8.57
C TRP A 54 18.68 2.44 9.69
N GLY A 55 18.59 1.13 9.44
CA GLY A 55 18.88 0.09 10.42
C GLY A 55 17.93 0.05 11.60
N MET A 56 16.69 0.46 11.40
CA MET A 56 15.67 0.51 12.46
C MET A 56 14.26 0.47 11.87
N THR A 57 13.26 0.25 12.72
CA THR A 57 11.86 0.33 12.31
C THR A 57 11.44 1.79 12.15
N PHE A 58 10.31 2.02 11.47
CA PHE A 58 9.77 3.37 11.35
C PHE A 58 9.45 3.98 12.73
N ALA A 59 8.89 3.19 13.64
CA ALA A 59 8.59 3.66 14.98
C ALA A 59 9.83 4.16 15.73
N GLU A 60 10.92 3.42 15.61
CA GLU A 60 12.21 3.82 16.19
C GLU A 60 12.77 5.07 15.51
N PHE A 61 12.66 5.14 14.19
CA PHE A 61 13.10 6.31 13.42
C PHE A 61 12.34 7.57 13.85
N ALA A 62 11.03 7.47 13.92
CA ALA A 62 10.16 8.58 14.33
C ALA A 62 10.48 9.04 15.75
N GLU A 63 10.70 8.10 16.68
CA GLU A 63 11.04 8.41 18.06
C GLU A 63 12.41 9.09 18.16
N ARG A 64 13.42 8.58 17.45
CA ARG A 64 14.74 9.18 17.43
C ARG A 64 14.76 10.56 16.79
N LEU A 65 13.94 10.76 15.76
CA LEU A 65 13.78 12.08 15.14
C LEU A 65 13.21 13.07 16.16
N LYS A 66 12.17 12.64 16.89
CA LYS A 66 11.49 13.46 17.90
C LYS A 66 12.43 13.83 19.05
N THR A 67 13.33 12.92 19.44
CA THR A 67 14.26 13.13 20.54
C THR A 67 15.63 13.61 20.07
N ASN A 68 15.76 13.91 18.78
CA ASN A 68 17.01 14.39 18.15
C ASN A 68 18.20 13.43 18.33
N GLN A 69 17.93 12.12 18.20
CA GLN A 69 18.93 11.06 18.42
C GLN A 69 19.37 10.36 17.13
N LEU A 70 19.14 10.97 15.96
CA LEU A 70 19.55 10.39 14.69
C LEU A 70 21.00 10.64 14.31
N GLY A 71 21.67 11.52 15.06
CA GLY A 71 23.06 11.88 14.76
C GLY A 71 23.22 12.82 13.58
N GLN A 72 22.11 13.29 13.02
CA GLN A 72 22.08 14.23 11.91
C GLN A 72 21.08 15.35 12.23
N ASP A 73 21.16 16.45 11.46
CA ASP A 73 20.23 17.55 11.60
C ASP A 73 18.82 17.08 11.26
N ALA A 74 17.90 17.15 12.24
CA ALA A 74 16.52 16.76 12.08
C ALA A 74 15.77 17.57 11.02
N PHE A 75 16.29 18.74 10.65
CA PHE A 75 15.70 19.60 9.63
C PHE A 75 16.38 19.45 8.27
N SER A 76 17.31 18.51 8.12
CA SER A 76 17.92 18.27 6.82
C SER A 76 16.88 17.72 5.83
N TYR A 77 17.05 18.08 4.56
CA TYR A 77 16.17 17.59 3.50
C TYR A 77 16.12 16.06 3.46
N GLU A 78 17.28 15.42 3.66
CA GLU A 78 17.36 13.96 3.63
C GLU A 78 16.48 13.30 4.69
N ILE A 79 16.53 13.79 5.92
CA ILE A 79 15.74 13.23 7.03
C ILE A 79 14.25 13.54 6.86
N GLU A 80 13.92 14.77 6.50
CA GLU A 80 12.53 15.18 6.27
C GLU A 80 11.90 14.37 5.16
N SER A 81 12.60 14.23 4.04
CA SER A 81 12.15 13.46 2.90
C SER A 81 11.96 11.99 3.25
N ALA A 82 12.91 11.40 3.97
CA ALA A 82 12.84 10.01 4.42
C ALA A 82 11.64 9.80 5.34
N TYR A 83 11.41 10.71 6.28
CA TYR A 83 10.29 10.61 7.20
C TYR A 83 8.95 10.62 6.47
N TRP A 84 8.74 11.57 5.56
CA TRP A 84 7.47 11.69 4.84
C TRP A 84 7.21 10.50 3.92
N GLU A 85 8.20 10.07 3.18
CA GLU A 85 8.06 8.93 2.27
C GLU A 85 7.84 7.62 3.04
N TRP A 86 8.56 7.43 4.13
CA TRP A 86 8.42 6.23 4.95
C TRP A 86 7.08 6.20 5.67
N GLU A 87 6.65 7.34 6.23
CA GLU A 87 5.33 7.47 6.86
C GLU A 87 4.22 7.16 5.86
N GLU A 88 4.32 7.67 4.64
CA GLU A 88 3.36 7.39 3.58
C GLU A 88 3.27 5.89 3.30
N ALA A 89 4.42 5.24 3.14
CA ALA A 89 4.48 3.80 2.88
C ALA A 89 3.85 3.00 4.01
N GLU A 90 4.19 3.32 5.26
CA GLU A 90 3.64 2.64 6.44
C GLU A 90 2.12 2.85 6.55
N THR A 91 1.66 4.06 6.32
CA THR A 91 0.23 4.40 6.40
C THR A 91 -0.57 3.66 5.33
N LEU A 92 -0.09 3.67 4.09
CA LEU A 92 -0.76 2.99 2.99
C LEU A 92 -0.70 1.47 3.15
N LEU A 93 0.42 0.94 3.61
CA LEU A 93 0.55 -0.50 3.86
C LEU A 93 -0.48 -0.96 4.89
N LYS A 94 -0.59 -0.24 5.98
CA LYS A 94 -1.58 -0.51 7.02
C LYS A 94 -3.00 -0.44 6.48
N HIS A 95 -3.28 0.54 5.62
CA HIS A 95 -4.58 0.67 4.98
C HIS A 95 -4.92 -0.56 4.11
N TYR A 96 -4.01 -0.97 3.22
CA TYR A 96 -4.27 -2.11 2.35
C TYR A 96 -4.32 -3.44 3.09
N GLU A 97 -3.50 -3.62 4.11
CA GLU A 97 -3.56 -4.80 4.98
C GLU A 97 -4.90 -4.86 5.72
N GLY A 98 -5.41 -3.71 6.15
CA GLY A 98 -6.72 -3.60 6.79
C GLY A 98 -7.86 -3.97 5.84
N VAL A 99 -7.81 -3.49 4.61
CA VAL A 99 -8.81 -3.86 3.57
C VAL A 99 -8.78 -5.36 3.34
N ARG A 100 -7.59 -5.93 3.19
CA ARG A 100 -7.40 -7.36 2.97
C ARG A 100 -7.97 -8.19 4.13
N ALA A 101 -7.68 -7.80 5.35
CA ALA A 101 -8.14 -8.50 6.55
C ALA A 101 -9.66 -8.45 6.71
N ARG A 102 -10.30 -7.35 6.32
CA ARG A 102 -11.76 -7.19 6.46
C ARG A 102 -12.57 -7.83 5.33
N TRP A 103 -12.03 -7.85 4.12
CA TRP A 103 -12.83 -8.19 2.94
C TRP A 103 -12.30 -9.36 2.12
N MET A 104 -11.07 -9.77 2.34
CA MET A 104 -10.38 -10.81 1.58
C MET A 104 -9.81 -11.90 2.49
#